data_83a583218a6db9c7ce3abd25d26a4fa1
#
_entry.id   83a583218a6db9c7ce3abd25d26a4fa1
#
_cell.length_a   1.000
_cell.length_b   1.000
_cell.length_c   1.000
_cell.angle_alpha   90.00
_cell.angle_beta   90.00
_cell.angle_gamma   90.00
#
_symmetry.space_group_name_H-M   'P 1'
#
loop_
_entity.id
_entity.type
_entity.pdbx_description
1 polymer ?
#
loop_
_entity_poly.entity_id
_entity_poly.type
_entity_poly.pdbx_seq_one_letter_code
_entity_poly.pdbx_strand_id
1 'polypeptide(L)'
;DQDLGRLRRLNAILEAGTVAYGPGFAQTLGAVLEPHRSQPLRYVRELLVRPSKDIGALAAEYVRTPEFRRRSSGLAHKTILRLVDRDAAHEADLASYLLFDGGFADILIELGRHDARALHDEWVRFWSDSPQCVAEMATLAPKGSASAA
;
A
#
# COMPACT_ATOMS: atom_id res chain seq x y z
N ASP A 1 2.74 -2.57 -8.16
CA ASP A 1 2.06 -3.84 -7.81
C ASP A 1 2.95 -5.09 -7.95
N GLN A 2 4.04 -5.07 -8.74
CA GLN A 2 4.93 -6.24 -8.90
C GLN A 2 5.67 -6.59 -7.59
N ASP A 3 6.11 -5.60 -6.83
CA ASP A 3 6.87 -5.82 -5.59
C ASP A 3 5.98 -6.39 -4.48
N LEU A 4 4.74 -5.93 -4.38
CA LEU A 4 3.75 -6.53 -3.48
C LEU A 4 3.45 -7.98 -3.86
N GLY A 5 3.35 -8.28 -5.15
CA GLY A 5 3.18 -9.65 -5.62
C GLY A 5 4.36 -10.57 -5.26
N ARG A 6 5.58 -10.04 -5.32
CA ARG A 6 6.80 -10.77 -4.90
C ARG A 6 6.81 -11.00 -3.38
N LEU A 7 6.48 -9.97 -2.60
CA LEU A 7 6.39 -10.07 -1.16
C LEU A 7 5.36 -11.11 -0.71
N ARG A 8 4.16 -11.11 -1.30
CA ARG A 8 3.11 -12.10 -1.01
C ARG A 8 3.54 -13.53 -1.33
N ARG A 9 4.24 -13.72 -2.46
CA ARG A 9 4.79 -15.04 -2.82
C ARG A 9 5.83 -15.50 -1.81
N LEU A 10 6.74 -14.62 -1.39
CA LEU A 10 7.74 -14.95 -0.39
C LEU A 10 7.09 -15.30 0.95
N ASN A 11 6.11 -14.52 1.39
CA ASN A 11 5.35 -14.83 2.59
C ASN A 11 4.66 -16.20 2.50
N ALA A 12 4.03 -16.51 1.38
CA ALA A 12 3.38 -17.80 1.17
C ALA A 12 4.37 -18.96 1.18
N ILE A 13 5.57 -18.79 0.63
CA ILE A 13 6.64 -19.80 0.68
C ILE A 13 7.12 -20.02 2.11
N LEU A 14 7.33 -18.93 2.88
CA LEU A 14 7.73 -19.02 4.28
C LEU A 14 6.69 -19.73 5.13
N GLU A 15 5.41 -19.42 4.91
CA GLU A 15 4.28 -20.02 5.61
C GLU A 15 4.17 -21.51 5.29
N ALA A 16 4.06 -21.87 4.02
CA ALA A 16 3.96 -23.25 3.59
C ALA A 16 5.18 -24.08 3.99
N GLY A 17 6.39 -23.51 3.87
CA GLY A 17 7.62 -24.18 4.27
C GLY A 17 7.73 -24.38 5.78
N THR A 18 7.28 -23.41 6.57
CA THR A 18 7.26 -23.54 8.04
C THR A 18 6.28 -24.62 8.48
N VAL A 19 5.13 -24.73 7.83
CA VAL A 19 4.15 -25.79 8.10
C VAL A 19 4.72 -27.17 7.74
N ALA A 20 5.37 -27.28 6.57
CA ALA A 20 5.87 -28.57 6.06
C ALA A 20 7.17 -29.06 6.73
N TYR A 21 8.08 -28.15 7.06
CA TYR A 21 9.45 -28.45 7.48
C TYR A 21 9.80 -27.94 8.89
N GLY A 22 8.86 -27.25 9.55
CA GLY A 22 9.05 -26.75 10.90
C GLY A 22 9.64 -25.33 10.98
N PRO A 23 9.78 -24.79 12.22
CA PRO A 23 10.13 -23.38 12.46
C PRO A 23 11.54 -22.98 11.99
N GLY A 24 12.44 -23.93 11.78
CA GLY A 24 13.78 -23.67 11.25
C GLY A 24 13.83 -23.36 9.75
N PHE A 25 12.74 -23.57 9.02
CA PHE A 25 12.70 -23.40 7.56
C PHE A 25 13.12 -22.00 7.12
N ALA A 26 12.61 -20.96 7.77
CA ALA A 26 12.91 -19.56 7.43
C ALA A 26 14.40 -19.22 7.59
N GLN A 27 15.05 -19.81 8.59
CA GLN A 27 16.49 -19.64 8.81
C GLN A 27 17.31 -20.36 7.75
N THR A 28 16.95 -21.60 7.44
CA THR A 28 17.62 -22.42 6.41
C THR A 28 17.49 -21.76 5.04
N LEU A 29 16.27 -21.32 4.67
CA LEU A 29 16.03 -20.62 3.41
C LEU A 29 16.81 -19.29 3.34
N GLY A 30 16.84 -18.53 4.43
CA GLY A 30 17.61 -17.28 4.53
C GLY A 30 19.10 -17.51 4.32
N ALA A 31 19.69 -18.54 4.89
CA ALA A 31 21.09 -18.88 4.72
C ALA A 31 21.44 -19.27 3.28
N VAL A 32 20.50 -19.87 2.55
CA VAL A 32 20.70 -20.23 1.12
C VAL A 32 20.57 -19.02 0.21
N LEU A 33 19.57 -18.17 0.43
CA LEU A 33 19.30 -17.03 -0.44
C LEU A 33 20.26 -15.86 -0.21
N GLU A 34 20.64 -15.63 1.01
CA GLU A 34 21.54 -14.54 1.41
C GLU A 34 22.61 -15.01 2.40
N PRO A 35 23.66 -15.72 1.92
CA PRO A 35 24.68 -16.30 2.79
C PRO A 35 25.42 -15.28 3.67
N HIS A 36 25.39 -14.00 3.28
CA HIS A 36 26.06 -12.91 4.01
C HIS A 36 25.14 -12.19 5.02
N ARG A 37 23.84 -12.55 5.06
CA ARG A 37 22.91 -12.03 6.07
C ARG A 37 22.80 -12.99 7.25
N SER A 38 23.07 -12.46 8.43
CA SER A 38 22.99 -13.24 9.68
C SER A 38 21.56 -13.38 10.23
N GLN A 39 20.56 -12.77 9.59
CA GLN A 39 19.17 -12.79 10.08
C GLN A 39 18.30 -13.72 9.25
N PRO A 40 17.41 -14.51 9.90
CA PRO A 40 16.45 -15.35 9.19
C PRO A 40 15.48 -14.51 8.39
N LEU A 41 14.94 -15.07 7.32
CA LEU A 41 13.81 -14.47 6.61
C LEU A 41 12.61 -14.36 7.55
N ARG A 42 11.89 -13.26 7.44
CA ARG A 42 10.71 -13.00 8.27
C ARG A 42 9.50 -12.75 7.40
N TYR A 43 8.36 -13.17 7.90
CA TYR A 43 7.08 -12.73 7.34
C TYR A 43 6.97 -11.21 7.44
N VAL A 44 6.66 -10.55 6.33
CA VAL A 44 6.48 -9.09 6.27
C VAL A 44 5.01 -8.80 6.09
N ARG A 45 4.42 -8.19 7.10
CA ARG A 45 3.04 -7.71 7.01
C ARG A 45 2.97 -6.54 6.04
N GLU A 46 1.88 -6.47 5.30
CA GLU A 46 1.60 -5.35 4.39
C GLU A 46 0.28 -4.69 4.76
N LEU A 47 0.24 -3.40 4.61
CA LEU A 47 -0.98 -2.61 4.65
C LEU A 47 -0.98 -1.71 3.41
N LEU A 48 -1.90 -1.96 2.49
CA LEU A 48 -2.02 -1.19 1.27
C LEU A 48 -3.05 -0.08 1.46
N VAL A 49 -2.56 1.15 1.51
CA VAL A 49 -3.41 2.34 1.54
C VAL A 49 -3.46 2.94 0.15
N ARG A 50 -4.65 3.11 -0.39
CA ARG A 50 -4.89 3.77 -1.67
C ARG A 50 -5.90 4.90 -1.47
N PRO A 51 -5.74 6.03 -2.19
CA PRO A 51 -6.77 7.07 -2.17
C PRO A 51 -8.11 6.52 -2.63
N SER A 52 -9.19 6.85 -1.93
CA SER A 52 -10.56 6.45 -2.29
C SER A 52 -11.09 7.19 -3.51
N LYS A 53 -10.42 8.28 -3.90
CA LYS A 53 -10.74 9.08 -5.10
C LYS A 53 -9.54 9.15 -6.02
N ASP A 54 -9.80 9.31 -7.31
CA ASP A 54 -8.76 9.58 -8.30
C ASP A 54 -8.19 10.98 -8.09
N ILE A 55 -6.87 11.07 -7.81
CA ILE A 55 -6.18 12.33 -7.53
C ILE A 55 -6.12 13.20 -8.78
N GLY A 56 -5.99 12.60 -9.97
CA GLY A 56 -5.98 13.32 -11.24
C GLY A 56 -7.33 13.97 -11.51
N ALA A 57 -8.41 13.25 -11.30
CA ALA A 57 -9.77 13.78 -11.43
C ALA A 57 -10.03 14.92 -10.42
N LEU A 58 -9.58 14.77 -9.16
CA LEU A 58 -9.66 15.84 -8.16
C LEU A 58 -8.86 17.08 -8.57
N ALA A 59 -7.68 16.89 -9.15
CA ALA A 59 -6.87 18.01 -9.66
C ALA A 59 -7.57 18.74 -10.80
N ALA A 60 -8.14 17.98 -11.74
CA ALA A 60 -8.90 18.55 -12.86
C ALA A 60 -10.17 19.29 -12.41
N GLU A 61 -10.83 18.83 -11.36
CA GLU A 61 -11.95 19.52 -10.74
C GLU A 61 -11.49 20.81 -10.04
N TYR A 62 -10.43 20.73 -9.24
CA TYR A 62 -9.90 21.86 -8.46
C TYR A 62 -9.49 23.04 -9.34
N VAL A 63 -8.82 22.83 -10.48
CA VAL A 63 -8.39 23.91 -11.37
C VAL A 63 -9.54 24.67 -12.01
N ARG A 64 -10.76 24.07 -12.04
CA ARG A 64 -11.98 24.72 -12.53
C ARG A 64 -12.67 25.57 -11.46
N THR A 65 -12.22 25.48 -10.20
CA THR A 65 -12.83 26.22 -9.10
C THR A 65 -12.52 27.73 -9.14
N PRO A 66 -13.42 28.58 -8.63
CA PRO A 66 -13.16 30.00 -8.46
C PRO A 66 -12.00 30.27 -7.50
N GLU A 67 -11.75 29.36 -6.57
CA GLU A 67 -10.68 29.46 -5.58
C GLU A 67 -9.30 29.36 -6.25
N PHE A 68 -9.08 28.33 -7.05
CA PHE A 68 -7.86 28.20 -7.84
C PHE A 68 -7.65 29.41 -8.76
N ARG A 69 -8.72 29.89 -9.42
CA ARG A 69 -8.68 31.06 -10.29
C ARG A 69 -8.24 32.34 -9.55
N ARG A 70 -8.62 32.49 -8.28
CA ARG A 70 -8.19 33.66 -7.47
C ARG A 70 -6.74 33.57 -7.04
N ARG A 71 -6.20 32.34 -6.82
CA ARG A 71 -4.83 32.10 -6.37
C ARG A 71 -3.83 32.10 -7.54
N SER A 72 -4.21 31.54 -8.66
CA SER A 72 -3.37 31.47 -9.84
C SER A 72 -3.65 32.63 -10.78
N SER A 73 -2.71 33.57 -10.88
CA SER A 73 -2.80 34.69 -11.81
C SER A 73 -1.86 34.53 -12.99
N GLY A 74 -2.30 34.91 -14.19
CA GLY A 74 -1.44 35.08 -15.36
C GLY A 74 -1.36 33.88 -16.31
N LEU A 75 -0.22 33.75 -16.99
CA LEU A 75 0.02 32.77 -18.07
C LEU A 75 -0.04 31.32 -17.57
N ALA A 76 0.39 31.08 -16.33
CA ALA A 76 0.37 29.75 -15.71
C ALA A 76 -1.06 29.19 -15.64
N HIS A 77 -2.05 29.99 -15.26
CA HIS A 77 -3.45 29.58 -15.20
C HIS A 77 -3.98 29.11 -16.58
N LYS A 78 -3.68 29.88 -17.64
CA LYS A 78 -4.11 29.55 -19.01
C LYS A 78 -3.45 28.26 -19.51
N THR A 79 -2.19 28.04 -19.14
CA THR A 79 -1.46 26.82 -19.52
C THR A 79 -2.03 25.59 -18.83
N ILE A 80 -2.32 25.68 -17.55
CA ILE A 80 -2.91 24.59 -16.76
C ILE A 80 -4.30 24.23 -17.29
N LEU A 81 -5.18 25.22 -17.55
CA LEU A 81 -6.50 24.94 -18.13
C LEU A 81 -6.42 24.27 -19.52
N ARG A 82 -5.43 24.62 -20.35
CA ARG A 82 -5.23 23.96 -21.65
C ARG A 82 -4.74 22.51 -21.52
N LEU A 83 -4.03 22.17 -20.44
CA LEU A 83 -3.62 20.81 -20.15
C LEU A 83 -4.82 19.94 -19.73
N VAL A 84 -5.75 20.50 -18.96
CA VAL A 84 -6.98 19.80 -18.50
C VAL A 84 -7.89 19.43 -19.67
N ASP A 85 -7.94 20.26 -20.71
CA ASP A 85 -8.86 20.06 -21.85
C ASP A 85 -8.34 19.03 -22.87
N ARG A 86 -7.12 18.51 -22.72
CA ARG A 86 -6.45 17.75 -23.78
C ARG A 86 -6.41 16.25 -23.68
N ASP A 87 -6.60 15.62 -22.52
CA ASP A 87 -6.72 14.15 -22.40
C ASP A 87 -6.41 13.65 -20.97
N ALA A 88 -7.01 12.52 -20.58
CA ALA A 88 -6.82 11.85 -19.30
C ALA A 88 -5.35 11.52 -18.95
N ALA A 89 -4.47 11.39 -19.95
CA ALA A 89 -3.03 11.19 -19.73
C ALA A 89 -2.35 12.40 -19.07
N HIS A 90 -2.91 13.60 -19.22
CA HIS A 90 -2.38 14.83 -18.65
C HIS A 90 -2.91 15.15 -17.25
N GLU A 91 -3.91 14.43 -16.76
CA GLU A 91 -4.47 14.62 -15.42
C GLU A 91 -3.45 14.27 -14.32
N ALA A 92 -2.65 13.22 -14.54
CA ALA A 92 -1.59 12.84 -13.61
C ALA A 92 -0.46 13.88 -13.56
N ASP A 93 -0.10 14.46 -14.71
CA ASP A 93 0.90 15.53 -14.79
C ASP A 93 0.39 16.79 -14.09
N LEU A 94 -0.90 17.11 -14.26
CA LEU A 94 -1.57 18.23 -13.59
C LEU A 94 -1.54 18.08 -12.07
N ALA A 95 -1.83 16.89 -11.56
CA ALA A 95 -1.77 16.61 -10.14
C ALA A 95 -0.38 16.92 -9.57
N SER A 96 0.68 16.57 -10.31
CA SER A 96 2.05 16.84 -9.90
C SER A 96 2.36 18.34 -9.76
N TYR A 97 1.85 19.18 -10.66
CA TYR A 97 2.01 20.63 -10.57
C TYR A 97 1.22 21.25 -9.42
N LEU A 98 0.05 20.72 -9.12
CA LEU A 98 -0.83 21.20 -8.06
C LEU A 98 -0.43 20.74 -6.65
N LEU A 99 0.46 19.76 -6.51
CA LEU A 99 0.95 19.31 -5.20
C LEU A 99 1.55 20.43 -4.36
N PHE A 100 2.03 21.52 -5.01
CA PHE A 100 2.57 22.70 -4.33
C PHE A 100 1.53 23.81 -4.11
N ASP A 101 0.28 23.63 -4.57
CA ASP A 101 -0.82 24.57 -4.28
C ASP A 101 -1.46 24.24 -2.94
N GLY A 102 -1.44 25.21 -2.00
CA GLY A 102 -1.95 25.00 -0.64
C GLY A 102 -3.43 24.62 -0.58
N GLY A 103 -4.27 25.13 -1.49
CA GLY A 103 -5.69 24.77 -1.53
C GLY A 103 -5.91 23.34 -2.01
N PHE A 104 -5.12 22.87 -2.97
CA PHE A 104 -5.17 21.48 -3.40
C PHE A 104 -4.59 20.55 -2.33
N ALA A 105 -3.51 20.97 -1.67
CA ALA A 105 -2.93 20.22 -0.55
C ALA A 105 -3.96 20.01 0.58
N ASP A 106 -4.75 21.00 0.92
CA ASP A 106 -5.83 20.87 1.91
C ASP A 106 -6.86 19.80 1.52
N ILE A 107 -7.24 19.74 0.24
CA ILE A 107 -8.15 18.70 -0.29
C ILE A 107 -7.53 17.30 -0.13
N LEU A 108 -6.25 17.16 -0.47
CA LEU A 108 -5.54 15.88 -0.34
C LEU A 108 -5.37 15.44 1.12
N ILE A 109 -5.12 16.38 2.02
CA ILE A 109 -5.02 16.13 3.46
C ILE A 109 -6.37 15.62 4.01
N GLU A 110 -7.47 16.26 3.63
CA GLU A 110 -8.80 15.82 4.07
C GLU A 110 -9.18 14.46 3.48
N LEU A 111 -8.85 14.20 2.21
CA LEU A 111 -9.01 12.88 1.59
C LEU A 111 -8.21 11.83 2.37
N GLY A 112 -6.92 12.08 2.63
CA GLY A 112 -6.06 11.17 3.38
C GLY A 112 -6.56 10.91 4.81
N ARG A 113 -7.06 11.93 5.50
CA ARG A 113 -7.69 11.78 6.82
C ARG A 113 -8.96 10.93 6.77
N HIS A 114 -9.79 11.13 5.75
CA HIS A 114 -10.99 10.34 5.54
C HIS A 114 -10.64 8.87 5.32
N ASP A 115 -9.71 8.61 4.40
CA ASP A 115 -9.31 7.25 4.03
C ASP A 115 -8.61 6.53 5.19
N ALA A 116 -7.77 7.24 5.95
CA ALA A 116 -7.14 6.68 7.14
C ALA A 116 -8.16 6.28 8.22
N ARG A 117 -9.22 7.07 8.41
CA ARG A 117 -10.31 6.72 9.34
C ARG A 117 -11.11 5.51 8.84
N ALA A 118 -11.37 5.43 7.54
CA ALA A 118 -12.07 4.29 6.94
C ALA A 118 -11.31 2.97 7.11
N LEU A 119 -9.98 3.02 7.15
CA LEU A 119 -9.09 1.87 7.35
C LEU A 119 -8.66 1.68 8.81
N HIS A 120 -9.33 2.33 9.78
CA HIS A 120 -8.90 2.34 11.19
C HIS A 120 -8.65 0.93 11.74
N ASP A 121 -9.58 0.01 11.55
CA ASP A 121 -9.48 -1.35 12.08
C ASP A 121 -8.34 -2.15 11.43
N GLU A 122 -8.02 -1.87 10.17
CA GLU A 122 -6.88 -2.47 9.48
C GLU A 122 -5.56 -1.91 10.02
N TRP A 123 -5.49 -0.61 10.30
CA TRP A 123 -4.36 0.01 10.97
C TRP A 123 -4.12 -0.59 12.35
N VAL A 124 -5.17 -0.70 13.17
CA VAL A 124 -5.09 -1.29 14.50
C VAL A 124 -4.57 -2.73 14.43
N ARG A 125 -5.11 -3.55 13.53
CA ARG A 125 -4.63 -4.93 13.31
C ARG A 125 -3.18 -4.98 12.83
N PHE A 126 -2.78 -4.06 11.96
CA PHE A 126 -1.42 -3.99 11.44
C PHE A 126 -0.39 -3.69 12.52
N TRP A 127 -0.71 -2.78 13.44
CA TRP A 127 0.20 -2.36 14.52
C TRP A 127 0.06 -3.19 15.80
N SER A 128 -1.04 -3.92 16.00
CA SER A 128 -1.14 -4.79 17.15
C SER A 128 -0.14 -5.95 17.02
N ASP A 129 0.69 -6.10 18.05
CA ASP A 129 1.66 -7.22 18.17
C ASP A 129 0.97 -8.57 18.44
N SER A 130 -0.29 -8.68 18.07
CA SER A 130 -1.09 -9.86 18.36
C SER A 130 -0.50 -11.08 17.63
N PRO A 131 -0.09 -12.13 18.35
CA PRO A 131 0.44 -13.36 17.77
C PRO A 131 -0.64 -14.22 17.10
N GLN A 132 -1.80 -13.64 16.79
CA GLN A 132 -2.91 -14.34 16.14
C GLN A 132 -2.54 -14.97 14.80
N CYS A 133 -1.62 -14.36 14.07
CA CYS A 133 -1.11 -14.94 12.82
C CYS A 133 -0.36 -16.26 13.05
N VAL A 134 0.32 -16.41 14.19
CA VAL A 134 1.03 -17.64 14.56
C VAL A 134 0.05 -18.70 15.12
N ALA A 135 -1.00 -18.25 15.81
CA ALA A 135 -2.01 -19.16 16.39
C ALA A 135 -2.98 -19.71 15.33
N GLU A 136 -3.37 -18.93 14.33
CA GLU A 136 -4.17 -19.42 13.18
C GLU A 136 -3.37 -20.40 12.33
N MET A 137 -2.08 -20.19 12.12
CA MET A 137 -1.20 -21.12 11.44
C MET A 137 -1.07 -22.47 12.20
N ALA A 138 -1.05 -22.43 13.53
CA ALA A 138 -1.00 -23.65 14.34
C ALA A 138 -2.31 -24.46 14.31
N THR A 139 -3.45 -23.81 14.03
CA THR A 139 -4.78 -24.46 13.96
C THR A 139 -5.05 -25.07 12.58
N LEU A 140 -4.34 -24.63 11.53
CA LEU A 140 -4.42 -25.18 10.17
C LEU A 140 -3.49 -26.38 9.93
N ALA A 141 -2.69 -26.76 10.92
CA ALA A 141 -1.90 -27.97 10.83
C ALA A 141 -2.84 -29.18 10.68
N PRO A 142 -2.72 -30.00 9.63
CA PRO A 142 -3.53 -31.19 9.47
C PRO A 142 -3.28 -32.10 10.68
N LYS A 143 -4.33 -32.43 11.42
CA LYS A 143 -4.28 -33.47 12.45
C LYS A 143 -3.78 -34.73 11.75
N GLY A 144 -2.49 -35.01 11.94
CA GLY A 144 -1.84 -36.19 11.42
C GLY A 144 -2.65 -37.41 11.83
N SER A 145 -3.02 -38.20 10.86
CA SER A 145 -3.59 -39.51 11.00
C SER A 145 -2.62 -40.42 11.79
N ALA A 146 -2.77 -40.42 13.09
CA ALA A 146 -2.27 -41.47 13.93
C ALA A 146 -3.32 -42.57 13.90
N SER A 147 -3.20 -43.50 12.99
CA SER A 147 -3.71 -44.87 13.18
C SER A 147 -3.24 -45.75 12.04
N ALA A 148 -2.35 -46.64 12.35
CA ALA A 148 -2.49 -48.06 11.96
C ALA A 148 -1.38 -48.87 12.59
N ALA A 149 -1.83 -49.69 13.55
CA ALA A 149 -1.39 -51.02 13.93
C ALA A 149 0.08 -51.24 14.33
#